data_1ff8e06af6b8430fe7dd0d8793c89017
#
_entry.id   1ff8e06af6b8430fe7dd0d8793c89017
#
_cell.length_a   1.000
_cell.length_b   1.000
_cell.length_c   1.000
_cell.angle_alpha   90.00
_cell.angle_beta   90.00
_cell.angle_gamma   90.00
#
_symmetry.space_group_name_H-M   'P 1'
#
loop_
_entity.id
_entity.type
_entity.pdbx_description
1 polymer ?
#
loop_
_entity_poly.entity_id
_entity_poly.type
_entity_poly.pdbx_seq_one_letter_code
_entity_poly.pdbx_strand_id
1 'polypeptide(L)'
;LGMYTNGDNKLGTDLLNAWDKGNIRQQHAAQYGRALLAMESNNFDQARKTLQPLLNADPQNAWYLDLATDIDLGQKKTSDAINRLKNARELRTNPVLQLNLANALLQGGQPGEAATILNRYTFTYKEDGNGWDLLAQAEGALGNRDQELAARAESMALVGQLEQAISLLSSASSQVKLGSLQQARYDARIDQLRDLQARFRPY
;
A
#
# COMPACT_ATOMS: atom_id res chain seq x y z
N LEU A 1 19.20 4.10 -1.08
CA LEU A 1 18.48 3.18 -0.16
C LEU A 1 19.12 1.79 -0.17
N GLY A 2 19.26 1.13 -1.31
CA GLY A 2 19.85 -0.21 -1.39
C GLY A 2 21.22 -0.36 -0.72
N MET A 3 22.01 0.71 -0.66
CA MET A 3 23.31 0.71 0.04
C MET A 3 23.15 0.66 1.56
N TYR A 4 22.15 1.33 2.13
CA TYR A 4 21.87 1.29 3.56
C TYR A 4 21.25 -0.05 3.99
N THR A 5 20.37 -0.61 3.21
CA THR A 5 19.76 -1.92 3.49
C THR A 5 20.75 -3.08 3.41
N ASN A 6 21.82 -2.93 2.61
CA ASN A 6 22.91 -3.91 2.50
C ASN A 6 24.03 -3.71 3.54
N GLY A 7 23.84 -2.83 4.53
CA GLY A 7 24.81 -2.59 5.59
C GLY A 7 25.98 -1.65 5.23
N ASP A 8 25.98 -1.07 4.03
CA ASP A 8 27.02 -0.12 3.60
C ASP A 8 26.61 1.33 3.87
N ASN A 9 26.38 1.61 5.15
CA ASN A 9 25.96 2.95 5.62
C ASN A 9 26.98 4.05 5.27
N LYS A 10 28.27 3.71 5.18
CA LYS A 10 29.31 4.68 4.88
C LYS A 10 29.20 5.18 3.44
N LEU A 11 29.12 4.26 2.48
CA LEU A 11 29.00 4.61 1.07
C LEU A 11 27.75 5.45 0.78
N GLY A 12 26.62 5.06 1.39
CA GLY A 12 25.38 5.83 1.31
C GLY A 12 25.51 7.24 1.88
N THR A 13 26.14 7.39 3.04
CA THR A 13 26.39 8.70 3.66
C THR A 13 27.32 9.56 2.82
N ASP A 14 28.41 9.00 2.31
CA ASP A 14 29.36 9.70 1.44
C ASP A 14 28.68 10.20 0.16
N LEU A 15 27.79 9.41 -0.45
CA LEU A 15 27.02 9.82 -1.60
C LEU A 15 26.08 11.00 -1.29
N LEU A 16 25.32 10.92 -0.18
CA LEU A 16 24.44 12.02 0.23
C LEU A 16 25.25 13.31 0.51
N ASN A 17 26.42 13.21 1.13
CA ASN A 17 27.30 14.34 1.40
C ASN A 17 27.89 14.94 0.09
N ALA A 18 28.19 14.09 -0.89
CA ALA A 18 28.62 14.55 -2.21
C ALA A 18 27.49 15.32 -2.93
N TRP A 19 26.25 14.84 -2.83
CA TRP A 19 25.09 15.46 -3.47
C TRP A 19 24.70 16.80 -2.81
N ASP A 20 25.04 17.07 -1.57
CA ASP A 20 24.85 18.39 -0.95
C ASP A 20 25.60 19.51 -1.69
N LYS A 21 26.74 19.16 -2.30
CA LYS A 21 27.54 20.09 -3.09
C LYS A 21 27.18 20.12 -4.57
N GLY A 22 26.20 19.32 -4.95
CA GLY A 22 25.74 19.18 -6.32
C GLY A 22 24.74 20.25 -6.74
N ASN A 23 24.08 19.99 -7.87
CA ASN A 23 22.97 20.83 -8.33
C ASN A 23 21.72 20.70 -7.44
N ILE A 24 20.74 21.56 -7.64
CA ILE A 24 19.52 21.60 -6.80
C ILE A 24 18.78 20.26 -6.75
N ARG A 25 18.75 19.48 -7.84
CA ARG A 25 18.10 18.17 -7.86
C ARG A 25 18.85 17.17 -6.98
N GLN A 26 20.17 17.20 -7.00
CA GLN A 26 20.99 16.36 -6.13
C GLN A 26 20.84 16.75 -4.66
N GLN A 27 20.81 18.05 -4.36
CA GLN A 27 20.55 18.55 -3.00
C GLN A 27 19.19 18.08 -2.48
N HIS A 28 18.12 18.22 -3.29
CA HIS A 28 16.80 17.73 -2.92
C HIS A 28 16.78 16.20 -2.73
N ALA A 29 17.47 15.45 -3.58
CA ALA A 29 17.56 14.00 -3.46
C ALA A 29 18.32 13.58 -2.18
N ALA A 30 19.41 14.28 -1.83
CA ALA A 30 20.15 14.05 -0.59
C ALA A 30 19.28 14.36 0.65
N GLN A 31 18.55 15.47 0.61
CA GLN A 31 17.64 15.85 1.69
C GLN A 31 16.51 14.84 1.86
N TYR A 32 15.87 14.41 0.76
CA TYR A 32 14.86 13.36 0.78
C TYR A 32 15.41 12.04 1.35
N GLY A 33 16.59 11.62 0.91
CA GLY A 33 17.25 10.41 1.41
C GLY A 33 17.51 10.46 2.93
N ARG A 34 17.93 11.63 3.45
CA ARG A 34 18.11 11.80 4.91
C ARG A 34 16.79 11.78 5.67
N ALA A 35 15.74 12.38 5.12
CA ALA A 35 14.41 12.33 5.72
C ALA A 35 13.90 10.88 5.82
N LEU A 36 14.10 10.10 4.76
CA LEU A 36 13.73 8.70 4.72
C LEU A 36 14.52 7.85 5.73
N LEU A 37 15.85 8.04 5.83
CA LEU A 37 16.67 7.36 6.82
C LEU A 37 16.28 7.70 8.27
N ALA A 38 15.93 8.96 8.51
CA ALA A 38 15.43 9.36 9.82
C ALA A 38 14.08 8.70 10.14
N MET A 39 13.19 8.60 9.17
CA MET A 39 11.90 7.90 9.30
C MET A 39 12.11 6.40 9.59
N GLU A 40 12.96 5.71 8.82
CA GLU A 40 13.28 4.28 9.03
C GLU A 40 13.91 4.02 10.41
N SER A 41 14.62 5.00 10.95
CA SER A 41 15.17 4.96 12.31
C SER A 41 14.16 5.35 13.41
N ASN A 42 12.88 5.50 13.07
CA ASN A 42 11.80 5.99 13.93
C ASN A 42 12.05 7.40 14.51
N ASN A 43 12.97 8.17 13.93
CA ASN A 43 13.20 9.56 14.30
C ASN A 43 12.29 10.49 13.48
N PHE A 44 10.98 10.39 13.74
CA PHE A 44 9.95 11.08 12.97
C PHE A 44 10.05 12.60 13.03
N ASP A 45 10.52 13.17 14.16
CA ASP A 45 10.69 14.63 14.29
C ASP A 45 11.82 15.12 13.38
N GLN A 46 12.93 14.42 13.33
CA GLN A 46 14.04 14.75 12.43
C GLN A 46 13.62 14.52 10.97
N ALA A 47 12.93 13.43 10.67
CA ALA A 47 12.41 13.15 9.33
C ALA A 47 11.51 14.28 8.84
N ARG A 48 10.56 14.73 9.67
CA ARG A 48 9.67 15.86 9.38
C ARG A 48 10.44 17.14 9.14
N LYS A 49 11.36 17.50 10.03
CA LYS A 49 12.18 18.72 9.92
C LYS A 49 12.98 18.71 8.61
N THR A 50 13.53 17.56 8.25
CA THR A 50 14.34 17.39 7.04
C THR A 50 13.48 17.43 5.77
N LEU A 51 12.26 16.87 5.79
CA LEU A 51 11.36 16.84 4.64
C LEU A 51 10.66 18.19 4.38
N GLN A 52 10.41 18.99 5.42
CA GLN A 52 9.57 20.19 5.34
C GLN A 52 10.01 21.19 4.26
N PRO A 53 11.31 21.52 4.06
CA PRO A 53 11.71 22.41 2.97
C PRO A 53 11.37 21.89 1.58
N LEU A 54 11.44 20.55 1.38
CA LEU A 54 11.05 19.92 0.11
C LEU A 54 9.55 20.04 -0.14
N LEU A 55 8.73 19.79 0.89
CA LEU A 55 7.28 19.98 0.83
C LEU A 55 6.89 21.43 0.58
N ASN A 56 7.63 22.40 1.13
CA ASN A 56 7.39 23.81 0.89
C ASN A 56 7.72 24.21 -0.54
N ALA A 57 8.78 23.62 -1.12
CA ALA A 57 9.19 23.89 -2.50
C ALA A 57 8.26 23.22 -3.54
N ASP A 58 7.78 22.03 -3.26
CA ASP A 58 6.86 21.29 -4.13
C ASP A 58 5.83 20.50 -3.29
N PRO A 59 4.73 21.16 -2.85
CA PRO A 59 3.76 20.57 -1.94
C PRO A 59 2.87 19.49 -2.58
N GLN A 60 2.98 19.28 -3.89
CA GLN A 60 2.21 18.28 -4.62
C GLN A 60 3.06 17.13 -5.14
N ASN A 61 4.34 17.09 -4.79
CA ASN A 61 5.23 16.01 -5.18
C ASN A 61 4.82 14.70 -4.52
N ALA A 62 4.52 13.69 -5.33
CA ALA A 62 4.01 12.41 -4.83
C ALA A 62 4.98 11.70 -3.86
N TRP A 63 6.29 11.76 -4.12
CA TRP A 63 7.32 11.19 -3.24
C TRP A 63 7.38 11.89 -1.89
N TYR A 64 7.21 13.21 -1.86
CA TYR A 64 7.22 13.97 -0.62
C TYR A 64 5.93 13.76 0.17
N LEU A 65 4.80 13.63 -0.53
CA LEU A 65 3.50 13.31 0.07
C LEU A 65 3.50 11.90 0.67
N ASP A 66 4.09 10.94 -0.02
CA ASP A 66 4.27 9.57 0.43
C ASP A 66 5.05 9.53 1.75
N LEU A 67 6.28 10.04 1.76
CA LEU A 67 7.12 10.07 2.97
C LEU A 67 6.49 10.89 4.11
N ALA A 68 5.83 12.01 3.79
CA ALA A 68 5.13 12.80 4.80
C ALA A 68 3.97 12.02 5.45
N THR A 69 3.31 11.16 4.67
CA THR A 69 2.24 10.29 5.18
C THR A 69 2.80 9.27 6.16
N ASP A 70 3.90 8.60 5.82
CA ASP A 70 4.55 7.63 6.71
C ASP A 70 5.01 8.28 8.02
N ILE A 71 5.58 9.49 7.92
CA ILE A 71 5.98 10.27 9.11
C ILE A 71 4.77 10.62 9.98
N ASP A 72 3.66 11.06 9.37
CA ASP A 72 2.45 11.39 10.11
C ASP A 72 1.83 10.17 10.79
N LEU A 73 1.77 9.04 10.10
CA LEU A 73 1.28 7.78 10.66
C LEU A 73 2.16 7.29 11.81
N GLY A 74 3.49 7.36 11.65
CA GLY A 74 4.44 7.04 12.70
C GLY A 74 4.30 7.93 13.96
N GLN A 75 3.92 9.20 13.78
CA GLN A 75 3.61 10.14 14.85
C GLN A 75 2.16 10.05 15.36
N LYS A 76 1.34 9.11 14.86
CA LYS A 76 -0.10 8.97 15.15
C LYS A 76 -0.92 10.21 14.77
N LYS A 77 -0.46 10.97 13.79
CA LYS A 77 -1.14 12.15 13.23
C LYS A 77 -1.99 11.77 12.01
N THR A 78 -2.81 10.74 12.17
CA THR A 78 -3.57 10.12 11.09
C THR A 78 -4.47 11.10 10.36
N SER A 79 -5.10 12.03 11.09
CA SER A 79 -5.95 13.06 10.49
C SER A 79 -5.17 13.99 9.55
N ASP A 80 -3.91 14.34 9.89
CA ASP A 80 -3.07 15.19 9.05
C ASP A 80 -2.70 14.47 7.75
N ALA A 81 -2.35 13.17 7.85
CA ALA A 81 -2.09 12.32 6.69
C ALA A 81 -3.30 12.24 5.75
N ILE A 82 -4.49 11.94 6.28
CA ILE A 82 -5.73 11.85 5.52
C ILE A 82 -6.04 13.18 4.81
N ASN A 83 -5.99 14.29 5.54
CA ASN A 83 -6.29 15.62 4.99
C ASN A 83 -5.31 16.01 3.88
N ARG A 84 -4.02 15.74 4.07
CA ARG A 84 -2.99 16.01 3.05
C ARG A 84 -3.25 15.21 1.78
N LEU A 85 -3.50 13.90 1.91
CA LEU A 85 -3.72 13.01 0.78
C LEU A 85 -5.02 13.33 0.03
N LYS A 86 -6.10 13.66 0.75
CA LYS A 86 -7.37 14.08 0.12
C LYS A 86 -7.22 15.34 -0.73
N ASN A 87 -6.26 16.21 -0.40
CA ASN A 87 -5.94 17.43 -1.16
C ASN A 87 -4.85 17.24 -2.23
N ALA A 88 -4.31 16.03 -2.40
CA ALA A 88 -3.31 15.75 -3.41
C ALA A 88 -3.94 15.76 -4.82
N ARG A 89 -3.34 16.52 -5.75
CA ARG A 89 -3.86 16.67 -7.12
C ARG A 89 -3.91 15.34 -7.88
N GLU A 90 -2.88 14.52 -7.69
CA GLU A 90 -2.72 13.24 -8.40
C GLU A 90 -3.39 12.07 -7.68
N LEU A 91 -4.13 12.28 -6.60
CA LEU A 91 -4.74 11.19 -5.82
C LEU A 91 -5.52 10.21 -6.70
N ARG A 92 -6.24 10.69 -7.71
CA ARG A 92 -7.10 9.84 -8.56
C ARG A 92 -6.31 9.00 -9.57
N THR A 93 -5.10 9.38 -9.90
CA THR A 93 -4.28 8.78 -10.96
C THR A 93 -3.01 8.12 -10.44
N ASN A 94 -2.60 8.45 -9.22
CA ASN A 94 -1.38 7.93 -8.62
C ASN A 94 -1.71 6.75 -7.67
N PRO A 95 -1.30 5.52 -8.00
CA PRO A 95 -1.62 4.34 -7.20
C PRO A 95 -1.01 4.40 -5.80
N VAL A 96 0.19 4.97 -5.64
CA VAL A 96 0.84 5.08 -4.33
C VAL A 96 0.01 5.96 -3.39
N LEU A 97 -0.43 7.13 -3.86
CA LEU A 97 -1.25 8.04 -3.05
C LEU A 97 -2.62 7.43 -2.69
N GLN A 98 -3.20 6.59 -3.57
CA GLN A 98 -4.44 5.88 -3.27
C GLN A 98 -4.26 4.85 -2.17
N LEU A 99 -3.19 4.04 -2.22
CA LEU A 99 -2.88 3.08 -1.16
C LEU A 99 -2.56 3.76 0.16
N ASN A 100 -1.79 4.84 0.12
CA ASN A 100 -1.46 5.63 1.31
C ASN A 100 -2.72 6.20 1.97
N LEU A 101 -3.66 6.73 1.17
CA LEU A 101 -4.93 7.21 1.72
C LEU A 101 -5.75 6.08 2.33
N ALA A 102 -5.83 4.93 1.66
CA ALA A 102 -6.55 3.78 2.18
C ALA A 102 -5.95 3.28 3.50
N ASN A 103 -4.61 3.17 3.58
CA ASN A 103 -3.90 2.81 4.82
C ASN A 103 -4.13 3.84 5.94
N ALA A 104 -4.01 5.14 5.63
CA ALA A 104 -4.27 6.20 6.60
C ALA A 104 -5.72 6.16 7.12
N LEU A 105 -6.70 5.91 6.25
CA LEU A 105 -8.11 5.73 6.63
C LEU A 105 -8.33 4.52 7.52
N LEU A 106 -7.68 3.40 7.25
CA LEU A 106 -7.72 2.21 8.10
C LEU A 106 -7.18 2.50 9.50
N GLN A 107 -6.01 3.12 9.59
CA GLN A 107 -5.41 3.52 10.86
C GLN A 107 -6.24 4.59 11.59
N GLY A 108 -6.98 5.39 10.85
CA GLY A 108 -7.92 6.40 11.37
C GLY A 108 -9.30 5.87 11.75
N GLY A 109 -9.51 4.54 11.69
CA GLY A 109 -10.80 3.93 12.04
C GLY A 109 -11.93 4.22 11.03
N GLN A 110 -11.58 4.46 9.76
CA GLN A 110 -12.51 4.77 8.67
C GLN A 110 -12.51 3.64 7.60
N PRO A 111 -12.78 2.37 7.98
CA PRO A 111 -12.65 1.23 7.06
C PRO A 111 -13.62 1.30 5.87
N GLY A 112 -14.80 1.91 6.02
CA GLY A 112 -15.77 2.04 4.94
C GLY A 112 -15.27 2.90 3.78
N GLU A 113 -14.61 4.03 4.08
CA GLU A 113 -14.02 4.88 3.05
C GLU A 113 -12.79 4.18 2.42
N ALA A 114 -11.98 3.51 3.24
CA ALA A 114 -10.85 2.71 2.76
C ALA A 114 -11.31 1.60 1.80
N ALA A 115 -12.33 0.82 2.16
CA ALA A 115 -12.88 -0.24 1.31
C ALA A 115 -13.39 0.32 -0.04
N THR A 116 -14.04 1.48 -0.02
CA THR A 116 -14.51 2.14 -1.26
C THR A 116 -13.37 2.47 -2.21
N ILE A 117 -12.26 3.00 -1.69
CA ILE A 117 -11.07 3.31 -2.49
C ILE A 117 -10.44 2.01 -2.99
N LEU A 118 -10.26 1.03 -2.11
CA LEU A 118 -9.56 -0.21 -2.39
C LEU A 118 -10.31 -1.12 -3.37
N ASN A 119 -11.62 -1.18 -3.31
CA ASN A 119 -12.42 -1.91 -4.30
C ASN A 119 -12.19 -1.37 -5.73
N ARG A 120 -12.11 -0.05 -5.89
CA ARG A 120 -11.79 0.55 -7.19
C ARG A 120 -10.32 0.36 -7.55
N TYR A 121 -9.43 0.44 -6.57
CA TYR A 121 -8.00 0.24 -6.76
C TYR A 121 -7.71 -1.18 -7.27
N THR A 122 -8.18 -2.21 -6.57
CA THR A 122 -7.94 -3.62 -6.94
C THR A 122 -8.63 -4.02 -8.24
N PHE A 123 -9.72 -3.34 -8.63
CA PHE A 123 -10.30 -3.50 -9.95
C PHE A 123 -9.35 -3.03 -11.07
N THR A 124 -8.61 -1.94 -10.84
CA THR A 124 -7.67 -1.36 -11.81
C THR A 124 -6.30 -2.02 -11.76
N TYR A 125 -5.78 -2.25 -10.56
CA TYR A 125 -4.43 -2.79 -10.29
C TYR A 125 -4.53 -4.18 -9.68
N LYS A 126 -5.06 -5.12 -10.46
CA LYS A 126 -5.37 -6.49 -10.01
C LYS A 126 -4.16 -7.28 -9.53
N GLU A 127 -2.97 -6.93 -10.01
CA GLU A 127 -1.71 -7.62 -9.71
C GLU A 127 -0.96 -7.01 -8.51
N ASP A 128 -1.52 -5.99 -7.88
CA ASP A 128 -0.93 -5.40 -6.68
C ASP A 128 -1.45 -6.07 -5.40
N GLY A 129 -0.62 -6.94 -4.82
CA GLY A 129 -0.94 -7.64 -3.58
C GLY A 129 -1.22 -6.71 -2.40
N ASN A 130 -0.53 -5.55 -2.33
CA ASN A 130 -0.76 -4.58 -1.25
C ASN A 130 -2.19 -4.03 -1.26
N GLY A 131 -2.75 -3.80 -2.46
CA GLY A 131 -4.14 -3.36 -2.60
C GLY A 131 -5.12 -4.40 -2.05
N TRP A 132 -4.89 -5.68 -2.35
CA TRP A 132 -5.71 -6.78 -1.85
C TRP A 132 -5.57 -6.99 -0.34
N ASP A 133 -4.36 -6.88 0.20
CA ASP A 133 -4.12 -7.01 1.64
C ASP A 133 -4.79 -5.88 2.44
N LEU A 134 -4.72 -4.65 1.96
CA LEU A 134 -5.44 -3.53 2.58
C LEU A 134 -6.96 -3.68 2.44
N LEU A 135 -7.46 -4.18 1.30
CA LEU A 135 -8.89 -4.45 1.11
C LEU A 135 -9.38 -5.51 2.10
N ALA A 136 -8.62 -6.60 2.29
CA ALA A 136 -8.95 -7.61 3.28
C ALA A 136 -9.03 -7.03 4.70
N GLN A 137 -8.10 -6.14 5.06
CA GLN A 137 -8.13 -5.45 6.36
C GLN A 137 -9.37 -4.56 6.49
N ALA A 138 -9.72 -3.82 5.44
CA ALA A 138 -10.89 -2.93 5.45
C ALA A 138 -12.18 -3.71 5.60
N GLU A 139 -12.36 -4.78 4.81
CA GLU A 139 -13.57 -5.62 4.85
C GLU A 139 -13.68 -6.39 6.18
N GLY A 140 -12.53 -6.86 6.72
CA GLY A 140 -12.48 -7.47 8.05
C GLY A 140 -12.89 -6.51 9.16
N ALA A 141 -12.44 -5.26 9.11
CA ALA A 141 -12.84 -4.22 10.07
C ALA A 141 -14.33 -3.83 9.97
N LEU A 142 -14.95 -4.02 8.80
CA LEU A 142 -16.39 -3.84 8.58
C LEU A 142 -17.23 -5.06 8.97
N GLY A 143 -16.61 -6.20 9.24
CA GLY A 143 -17.31 -7.47 9.51
C GLY A 143 -17.80 -8.18 8.24
N ASN A 144 -17.41 -7.74 7.06
CA ASN A 144 -17.75 -8.34 5.77
C ASN A 144 -16.86 -9.57 5.50
N ARG A 145 -17.11 -10.65 6.22
CA ARG A 145 -16.24 -11.82 6.28
C ARG A 145 -16.02 -12.49 4.93
N ASP A 146 -17.03 -12.61 4.11
CA ASP A 146 -16.93 -13.20 2.77
C ASP A 146 -16.01 -12.35 1.87
N GLN A 147 -16.13 -11.04 1.90
CA GLN A 147 -15.30 -10.12 1.12
C GLN A 147 -13.85 -10.07 1.64
N GLU A 148 -13.65 -10.12 2.95
CA GLU A 148 -12.32 -10.26 3.55
C GLU A 148 -11.61 -11.52 3.04
N LEU A 149 -12.29 -12.67 3.08
CA LEU A 149 -11.73 -13.94 2.62
C LEU A 149 -11.42 -13.91 1.12
N ALA A 150 -12.31 -13.30 0.32
CA ALA A 150 -12.10 -13.17 -1.11
C ALA A 150 -10.88 -12.27 -1.44
N ALA A 151 -10.72 -11.15 -0.74
CA ALA A 151 -9.56 -10.28 -0.94
C ALA A 151 -8.25 -10.98 -0.54
N ARG A 152 -8.24 -11.72 0.58
CA ARG A 152 -7.09 -12.56 0.97
C ARG A 152 -6.77 -13.64 -0.06
N ALA A 153 -7.79 -14.24 -0.66
CA ALA A 153 -7.60 -15.25 -1.69
C ALA A 153 -6.91 -14.66 -2.94
N GLU A 154 -7.26 -13.45 -3.36
CA GLU A 154 -6.58 -12.80 -4.47
C GLU A 154 -5.10 -12.52 -4.14
N SER A 155 -4.79 -12.02 -2.94
CA SER A 155 -3.40 -11.84 -2.50
C SER A 155 -2.62 -13.17 -2.53
N MET A 156 -3.21 -14.27 -2.02
CA MET A 156 -2.59 -15.60 -2.06
C MET A 156 -2.39 -16.13 -3.48
N ALA A 157 -3.36 -15.88 -4.37
CA ALA A 157 -3.26 -16.29 -5.77
C ALA A 157 -2.10 -15.59 -6.50
N LEU A 158 -1.86 -14.30 -6.21
CA LEU A 158 -0.75 -13.53 -6.80
C LEU A 158 0.64 -14.09 -6.44
N VAL A 159 0.79 -14.68 -5.27
CA VAL A 159 2.05 -15.31 -4.85
C VAL A 159 2.09 -16.82 -5.16
N GLY A 160 1.15 -17.31 -5.97
CA GLY A 160 1.12 -18.71 -6.42
C GLY A 160 0.57 -19.71 -5.40
N GLN A 161 0.04 -19.27 -4.27
CA GLN A 161 -0.57 -20.13 -3.24
C GLN A 161 -2.01 -20.51 -3.62
N LEU A 162 -2.16 -21.18 -4.76
CA LEU A 162 -3.46 -21.45 -5.38
C LEU A 162 -4.40 -22.30 -4.52
N GLU A 163 -3.87 -23.32 -3.82
CA GLU A 163 -4.69 -24.17 -2.94
C GLU A 163 -5.30 -23.39 -1.78
N GLN A 164 -4.50 -22.50 -1.18
CA GLN A 164 -4.96 -21.65 -0.09
C GLN A 164 -5.99 -20.63 -0.59
N ALA A 165 -5.76 -20.04 -1.77
CA ALA A 165 -6.69 -19.11 -2.40
C ALA A 165 -8.06 -19.79 -2.68
N ILE A 166 -8.05 -21.00 -3.23
CA ILE A 166 -9.26 -21.80 -3.48
C ILE A 166 -10.00 -22.10 -2.17
N SER A 167 -9.28 -22.49 -1.11
CA SER A 167 -9.87 -22.74 0.21
C SER A 167 -10.54 -21.50 0.80
N LEU A 168 -9.89 -20.33 0.71
CA LEU A 168 -10.45 -19.06 1.18
C LEU A 168 -11.71 -18.66 0.40
N LEU A 169 -11.70 -18.80 -0.94
CA LEU A 169 -12.88 -18.52 -1.77
C LEU A 169 -14.02 -19.50 -1.50
N SER A 170 -13.71 -20.78 -1.28
CA SER A 170 -14.75 -21.76 -0.90
C SER A 170 -15.40 -21.41 0.43
N SER A 171 -14.58 -20.94 1.39
CA SER A 171 -15.09 -20.44 2.67
C SER A 171 -15.92 -19.16 2.50
N ALA A 172 -15.52 -18.25 1.61
CA ALA A 172 -16.30 -17.04 1.27
C ALA A 172 -17.65 -17.41 0.63
N SER A 173 -17.63 -18.34 -0.36
CA SER A 173 -18.83 -18.83 -1.06
C SER A 173 -19.85 -19.43 -0.09
N SER A 174 -19.39 -20.15 0.93
CA SER A 174 -20.27 -20.77 1.95
C SER A 174 -20.96 -19.78 2.89
N GLN A 175 -20.46 -18.53 2.99
CA GLN A 175 -21.00 -17.50 3.89
C GLN A 175 -22.06 -16.62 3.26
N VAL A 176 -22.22 -16.68 1.96
CA VAL A 176 -23.20 -15.87 1.24
C VAL A 176 -24.47 -16.70 0.91
N LYS A 177 -25.53 -15.99 0.57
CA LYS A 177 -26.82 -16.64 0.22
C LYS A 177 -26.62 -17.56 -0.98
N LEU A 178 -27.11 -18.81 -0.83
CA LEU A 178 -27.12 -19.82 -1.88
C LEU A 178 -27.83 -19.29 -3.14
N GLY A 179 -27.20 -19.45 -4.31
CA GLY A 179 -27.70 -18.98 -5.59
C GLY A 179 -27.58 -17.47 -5.81
N SER A 180 -26.90 -16.75 -4.93
CA SER A 180 -26.66 -15.31 -5.11
C SER A 180 -25.60 -15.04 -6.19
N LEU A 181 -25.66 -13.84 -6.77
CA LEU A 181 -24.61 -13.38 -7.70
C LEU A 181 -23.22 -13.38 -7.06
N GLN A 182 -23.15 -13.08 -5.76
CA GLN A 182 -21.89 -13.08 -5.03
C GLN A 182 -21.31 -14.48 -4.91
N GLN A 183 -22.14 -15.49 -4.61
CA GLN A 183 -21.70 -16.89 -4.62
C GLN A 183 -21.17 -17.29 -6.00
N ALA A 184 -21.95 -16.99 -7.07
CA ALA A 184 -21.55 -17.32 -8.43
C ALA A 184 -20.20 -16.68 -8.83
N ARG A 185 -19.89 -15.48 -8.34
CA ARG A 185 -18.58 -14.83 -8.57
C ARG A 185 -17.45 -15.58 -7.89
N TYR A 186 -17.63 -16.01 -6.64
CA TYR A 186 -16.61 -16.78 -5.92
C TYR A 186 -16.40 -18.15 -6.57
N ASP A 187 -17.46 -18.84 -6.94
CA ASP A 187 -17.38 -20.16 -7.58
C ASP A 187 -16.68 -20.07 -8.95
N ALA A 188 -17.01 -19.06 -9.75
CA ALA A 188 -16.31 -18.82 -11.03
C ALA A 188 -14.83 -18.53 -10.84
N ARG A 189 -14.46 -17.82 -9.77
CA ARG A 189 -13.05 -17.56 -9.46
C ARG A 189 -12.31 -18.81 -8.99
N ILE A 190 -12.96 -19.65 -8.21
CA ILE A 190 -12.45 -20.97 -7.81
C ILE A 190 -12.10 -21.81 -9.04
N ASP A 191 -13.01 -21.87 -10.00
CA ASP A 191 -12.81 -22.66 -11.23
C ASP A 191 -11.62 -22.11 -12.04
N GLN A 192 -11.49 -20.79 -12.18
CA GLN A 192 -10.33 -20.17 -12.83
C GLN A 192 -9.00 -20.55 -12.13
N LEU A 193 -8.97 -20.56 -10.79
CA LEU A 193 -7.77 -20.92 -10.04
C LEU A 193 -7.45 -22.42 -10.15
N ARG A 194 -8.46 -23.29 -10.20
CA ARG A 194 -8.29 -24.72 -10.45
C ARG A 194 -7.71 -25.00 -11.85
N ASP A 195 -8.21 -24.31 -12.86
CA ASP A 195 -7.69 -24.40 -14.22
C ASP A 195 -6.24 -23.94 -14.29
N LEU A 196 -5.91 -22.86 -13.57
CA LEU A 196 -4.54 -22.37 -13.47
C LEU A 196 -3.65 -23.41 -12.78
N GLN A 197 -4.09 -23.98 -11.66
CA GLN A 197 -3.37 -25.00 -10.91
C GLN A 197 -3.12 -26.26 -11.77
N ALA A 198 -4.10 -26.67 -12.57
CA ALA A 198 -3.95 -27.82 -13.45
C ALA A 198 -2.84 -27.65 -14.51
N ARG A 199 -2.62 -26.41 -14.99
CA ARG A 199 -1.58 -26.07 -15.97
C ARG A 199 -0.17 -26.14 -15.38
N PHE A 200 -0.02 -25.95 -14.08
CA PHE A 200 1.29 -25.99 -13.39
C PHE A 200 1.61 -27.33 -12.72
N ARG A 201 0.70 -28.33 -12.79
CA ARG A 201 1.03 -29.67 -12.32
C ARG A 201 2.05 -30.30 -13.28
N PRO A 202 3.23 -30.73 -12.79
CA PRO A 202 4.13 -31.54 -13.62
C PRO A 202 3.44 -32.86 -13.96
N TYR A 203 3.66 -33.32 -15.20
CA TYR A 203 3.22 -34.63 -15.67
C TYR A 203 3.85 -35.73 -14.87
#